data_ab174735d590c26c22e2e32fef0aa7d5
#
_entry.id   ab174735d590c26c22e2e32fef0aa7d5
#
_cell.length_a   1.000
_cell.length_b   1.000
_cell.length_c   1.000
_cell.angle_alpha   90.00
_cell.angle_beta   90.00
_cell.angle_gamma   90.00
#
_symmetry.space_group_name_H-M   'P 1'
#
loop_
_entity.id
_entity.type
_entity.pdbx_description
1 polymer ?
#
loop_
_entity_poly.entity_id
_entity_poly.type
_entity_poly.pdbx_seq_one_letter_code
_entity_poly.pdbx_strand_id
1 'polypeptide(L)'
;MAGIKKKKDVYTESLELHKKYRGKIEIHSKVPIRNRRDLSLAYTPGVGAVCKEIHRDKNLAYKYTLKANTIAIVTDGSRVLSLGNIGGYAALPVMEGKALLFKKLAGIDAFPICFESFHTEFVDEVKNIAPVFGGIALEDIAAPKCFELEDALQGIGIPVMHDDQHGTAVVVLAALLNACRVTKKRFEDLNIVVCGAGAAGFAITRMLSCIGYDPNLCSRVNNIIVCDTKGIIHRQRDGLYANKYKFIIAEETNRYGRTGTLADSLEGADVCIGVSVPAIITPAMIRSMNKDPIVFALAHPMPEILPNDARMAGAAIVGTGRNDYPNQINYALAFPGIFRGALDVCATRISDEMKVAAAHALADFVKRPRKDRILPQVLNPNVMKSVARAVSEAAVTSGCARKI
;
A
#
# COMPACT_ATOMS: atom_id res chain seq x y z
N MET A 1 -49.39 -2.96 11.40
CA MET A 1 -48.09 -3.65 11.61
C MET A 1 -47.09 -3.11 10.59
N ALA A 2 -46.24 -2.19 10.99
CA ALA A 2 -45.16 -1.68 10.13
C ALA A 2 -44.07 -2.76 10.07
N GLY A 3 -43.89 -3.38 8.93
CA GLY A 3 -42.89 -4.41 8.72
C GLY A 3 -41.49 -3.81 8.93
N ILE A 4 -40.74 -4.33 9.91
CA ILE A 4 -39.32 -4.04 10.11
C ILE A 4 -38.60 -4.48 8.83
N LYS A 5 -38.25 -3.53 7.95
CA LYS A 5 -37.38 -3.82 6.81
C LYS A 5 -36.05 -4.34 7.39
N LYS A 6 -35.81 -5.65 7.27
CA LYS A 6 -34.48 -6.22 7.56
C LYS A 6 -33.44 -5.39 6.81
N LYS A 7 -32.51 -4.78 7.53
CA LYS A 7 -31.37 -4.06 6.95
C LYS A 7 -30.65 -5.08 6.06
N LYS A 8 -30.56 -4.82 4.76
CA LYS A 8 -29.79 -5.67 3.84
C LYS A 8 -28.35 -5.71 4.32
N ASP A 9 -27.68 -6.84 4.20
CA ASP A 9 -26.26 -6.92 4.49
C ASP A 9 -25.44 -6.16 3.42
N VAL A 10 -24.23 -5.72 3.79
CA VAL A 10 -23.36 -4.91 2.92
C VAL A 10 -22.98 -5.64 1.61
N TYR A 11 -22.94 -6.96 1.61
CA TYR A 11 -22.58 -7.76 0.43
C TYR A 11 -23.70 -7.70 -0.61
N THR A 12 -24.95 -7.90 -0.19
CA THR A 12 -26.12 -7.77 -1.03
C THR A 12 -26.29 -6.35 -1.57
N GLU A 13 -26.08 -5.33 -0.73
CA GLU A 13 -26.13 -3.92 -1.16
C GLU A 13 -25.03 -3.61 -2.17
N SER A 14 -23.84 -4.18 -2.02
CA SER A 14 -22.72 -4.02 -2.95
C SER A 14 -23.05 -4.61 -4.32
N LEU A 15 -23.62 -5.82 -4.40
CA LEU A 15 -24.04 -6.42 -5.67
C LEU A 15 -25.09 -5.56 -6.39
N GLU A 16 -26.07 -5.04 -5.67
CA GLU A 16 -27.08 -4.14 -6.24
C GLU A 16 -26.46 -2.83 -6.75
N LEU A 17 -25.51 -2.27 -6.03
CA LEU A 17 -24.77 -1.06 -6.44
C LEU A 17 -24.04 -1.29 -7.76
N HIS A 18 -23.24 -2.38 -7.84
CA HIS A 18 -22.49 -2.69 -9.05
C HIS A 18 -23.41 -2.97 -10.26
N LYS A 19 -24.52 -3.69 -10.05
CA LYS A 19 -25.53 -3.91 -11.09
C LYS A 19 -26.17 -2.62 -11.56
N LYS A 20 -26.49 -1.69 -10.64
CA LYS A 20 -27.14 -0.42 -10.94
C LYS A 20 -26.26 0.50 -11.78
N TYR A 21 -24.99 0.63 -11.40
CA TYR A 21 -24.07 1.59 -12.03
C TYR A 21 -23.22 0.97 -13.15
N ARG A 22 -23.18 -0.35 -13.30
CA ARG A 22 -22.39 -1.07 -14.31
C ARG A 22 -20.91 -0.69 -14.26
N GLY A 23 -20.34 -0.64 -13.06
CA GLY A 23 -18.99 -0.18 -12.76
C GLY A 23 -18.98 1.05 -11.86
N LYS A 24 -17.80 1.51 -11.47
CA LYS A 24 -17.59 2.60 -10.52
C LYS A 24 -16.92 3.83 -11.13
N ILE A 25 -16.42 3.70 -12.35
CA ILE A 25 -15.68 4.75 -13.05
C ILE A 25 -16.25 4.96 -14.45
N GLU A 26 -16.10 6.16 -14.96
CA GLU A 26 -16.46 6.56 -16.32
C GLU A 26 -15.48 7.62 -16.83
N ILE A 27 -15.42 7.81 -18.15
CA ILE A 27 -14.55 8.79 -18.79
C ILE A 27 -15.38 9.99 -19.23
N HIS A 28 -14.94 11.19 -18.85
CA HIS A 28 -15.52 12.45 -19.28
C HIS A 28 -14.58 13.25 -20.17
N SER A 29 -15.13 13.85 -21.22
CA SER A 29 -14.39 14.81 -22.05
C SER A 29 -14.10 16.08 -21.25
N LYS A 30 -12.84 16.54 -21.29
CA LYS A 30 -12.42 17.83 -20.69
C LYS A 30 -12.70 19.02 -21.61
N VAL A 31 -12.84 18.77 -22.92
CA VAL A 31 -13.04 19.81 -23.92
C VAL A 31 -14.36 19.61 -24.66
N PRO A 32 -15.12 20.68 -24.94
CA PRO A 32 -16.34 20.59 -25.72
C PRO A 32 -16.04 20.46 -27.22
N ILE A 33 -16.93 19.76 -27.97
CA ILE A 33 -16.96 19.77 -29.42
C ILE A 33 -18.35 20.27 -29.81
N ARG A 34 -18.51 21.55 -30.14
CA ARG A 34 -19.78 22.21 -30.46
C ARG A 34 -19.92 22.54 -31.92
N ASN A 35 -18.81 22.67 -32.62
CA ASN A 35 -18.74 23.11 -34.03
C ASN A 35 -17.50 22.52 -34.73
N ARG A 36 -17.40 22.76 -36.05
CA ARG A 36 -16.29 22.29 -36.90
C ARG A 36 -14.93 22.82 -36.42
N ARG A 37 -14.87 24.03 -35.88
CA ARG A 37 -13.62 24.61 -35.37
C ARG A 37 -13.13 23.86 -34.13
N ASP A 38 -14.02 23.58 -33.17
CA ASP A 38 -13.67 22.80 -31.98
C ASP A 38 -13.14 21.41 -32.40
N LEU A 39 -13.80 20.75 -33.34
CA LEU A 39 -13.35 19.48 -33.89
C LEU A 39 -11.95 19.58 -34.51
N SER A 40 -11.70 20.63 -35.30
CA SER A 40 -10.40 20.85 -35.94
C SER A 40 -9.29 21.12 -34.94
N LEU A 41 -9.58 21.77 -33.83
CA LEU A 41 -8.61 22.00 -32.76
C LEU A 41 -8.36 20.73 -31.92
N ALA A 42 -9.43 20.02 -31.56
CA ALA A 42 -9.34 18.85 -30.66
C ALA A 42 -8.86 17.58 -31.40
N TYR A 43 -9.05 17.50 -32.70
CA TYR A 43 -8.69 16.36 -33.53
C TYR A 43 -7.90 16.81 -34.79
N THR A 44 -8.34 16.44 -35.99
CA THR A 44 -7.63 16.80 -37.21
C THR A 44 -8.10 18.12 -37.77
N PRO A 45 -7.17 19.01 -38.26
CA PRO A 45 -5.72 18.86 -38.38
C PRO A 45 -4.93 19.32 -37.12
N GLY A 46 -5.54 20.02 -36.19
CA GLY A 46 -4.87 20.72 -35.09
C GLY A 46 -4.00 19.84 -34.21
N VAL A 47 -4.46 18.61 -33.87
CA VAL A 47 -3.73 17.64 -33.07
C VAL A 47 -2.35 17.29 -33.62
N GLY A 48 -2.16 17.41 -34.97
CA GLY A 48 -0.88 17.15 -35.61
C GLY A 48 0.26 18.07 -35.14
N ALA A 49 -0.06 19.30 -34.70
CA ALA A 49 0.93 20.19 -34.12
C ALA A 49 1.43 19.66 -32.77
N VAL A 50 0.50 19.21 -31.91
CA VAL A 50 0.81 18.61 -30.59
C VAL A 50 1.66 17.33 -30.75
N CYS A 51 1.31 16.47 -31.73
CA CYS A 51 2.09 15.27 -32.03
C CYS A 51 3.54 15.59 -32.41
N LYS A 52 3.76 16.64 -33.24
CA LYS A 52 5.10 17.08 -33.66
C LYS A 52 5.93 17.55 -32.45
N GLU A 53 5.33 18.32 -31.53
CA GLU A 53 6.04 18.80 -30.35
C GLU A 53 6.44 17.63 -29.43
N ILE A 54 5.52 16.68 -29.15
CA ILE A 54 5.82 15.50 -28.35
C ILE A 54 6.87 14.60 -29.04
N HIS A 55 6.86 14.52 -30.35
CA HIS A 55 7.87 13.75 -31.11
C HIS A 55 9.28 14.35 -30.93
N ARG A 56 9.40 15.69 -30.84
CA ARG A 56 10.67 16.39 -30.60
C ARG A 56 11.16 16.21 -29.16
N ASP A 57 10.22 16.28 -28.19
CA ASP A 57 10.51 16.09 -26.76
C ASP A 57 9.38 15.31 -26.11
N LYS A 58 9.68 14.05 -25.76
CA LYS A 58 8.73 13.13 -25.12
C LYS A 58 8.22 13.63 -23.76
N ASN A 59 8.96 14.51 -23.07
CA ASN A 59 8.53 15.07 -21.79
C ASN A 59 7.30 15.99 -21.96
N LEU A 60 7.10 16.56 -23.13
CA LEU A 60 5.92 17.36 -23.44
C LEU A 60 4.61 16.55 -23.40
N ALA A 61 4.68 15.22 -23.40
CA ALA A 61 3.50 14.38 -23.14
C ALA A 61 2.87 14.68 -21.77
N TYR A 62 3.66 15.02 -20.74
CA TYR A 62 3.14 15.44 -19.44
C TYR A 62 2.42 16.79 -19.49
N LYS A 63 2.77 17.65 -20.45
CA LYS A 63 2.13 18.97 -20.63
C LYS A 63 0.85 18.89 -21.46
N TYR A 64 0.83 18.07 -22.48
CA TYR A 64 -0.20 18.11 -23.52
C TYR A 64 -1.18 16.93 -23.49
N THR A 65 -0.94 15.91 -22.66
CA THR A 65 -1.79 14.71 -22.61
C THR A 65 -2.28 14.38 -21.22
N LEU A 66 -3.11 13.34 -21.13
CA LEU A 66 -3.60 12.80 -19.86
C LEU A 66 -2.49 12.18 -18.98
N LYS A 67 -1.30 11.93 -19.55
CA LYS A 67 -0.14 11.33 -18.86
C LYS A 67 0.22 12.05 -17.56
N ALA A 68 0.04 13.36 -17.49
CA ALA A 68 0.33 14.15 -16.29
C ALA A 68 -0.48 13.75 -15.05
N ASN A 69 -1.67 13.15 -15.26
CA ASN A 69 -2.62 12.87 -14.16
C ASN A 69 -3.19 11.45 -14.20
N THR A 70 -2.54 10.53 -14.88
CA THR A 70 -3.12 9.19 -15.11
C THR A 70 -2.22 8.09 -14.60
N ILE A 71 -2.83 7.08 -13.97
CA ILE A 71 -2.16 5.88 -13.43
C ILE A 71 -2.80 4.62 -14.01
N ALA A 72 -1.98 3.62 -14.37
CA ALA A 72 -2.44 2.25 -14.57
C ALA A 72 -2.48 1.52 -13.22
N ILE A 73 -3.58 0.84 -12.91
CA ILE A 73 -3.67 -0.13 -11.82
C ILE A 73 -3.54 -1.51 -12.46
N VAL A 74 -2.41 -2.16 -12.24
CA VAL A 74 -2.04 -3.41 -12.92
C VAL A 74 -2.16 -4.59 -11.97
N THR A 75 -2.89 -5.62 -12.37
CA THR A 75 -3.08 -6.85 -11.61
C THR A 75 -3.19 -8.08 -12.52
N ASP A 76 -2.83 -9.25 -12.00
CA ASP A 76 -3.17 -10.56 -12.57
C ASP A 76 -4.24 -11.28 -11.76
N GLY A 77 -4.74 -10.67 -10.69
CA GLY A 77 -5.76 -11.23 -9.81
C GLY A 77 -5.30 -12.45 -9.00
N SER A 78 -3.98 -12.67 -8.85
CA SER A 78 -3.44 -13.87 -8.21
C SER A 78 -3.52 -13.85 -6.68
N ARG A 79 -3.79 -12.68 -6.05
CA ARG A 79 -3.89 -12.53 -4.60
C ARG A 79 -4.91 -11.48 -4.18
N VAL A 80 -6.18 -11.65 -4.55
CA VAL A 80 -7.26 -10.68 -4.32
C VAL A 80 -7.91 -10.91 -2.96
N LEU A 81 -7.80 -9.96 -2.05
CA LEU A 81 -8.39 -10.01 -0.70
C LEU A 81 -8.03 -11.34 0.01
N SER A 82 -9.02 -12.01 0.62
CA SER A 82 -8.89 -13.35 1.18
C SER A 82 -9.35 -14.47 0.20
N LEU A 83 -9.71 -14.11 -1.04
CA LEU A 83 -10.23 -15.04 -2.03
C LEU A 83 -9.11 -15.81 -2.76
N GLY A 84 -7.87 -15.33 -2.65
CA GLY A 84 -6.71 -15.92 -3.32
C GLY A 84 -6.67 -15.58 -4.81
N ASN A 85 -6.28 -16.56 -5.63
CA ASN A 85 -6.23 -16.37 -7.08
C ASN A 85 -7.63 -16.51 -7.69
N ILE A 86 -8.18 -15.40 -8.19
CA ILE A 86 -9.50 -15.34 -8.84
C ILE A 86 -9.43 -14.83 -10.29
N GLY A 87 -8.22 -14.53 -10.79
CA GLY A 87 -7.97 -14.04 -12.14
C GLY A 87 -8.41 -12.61 -12.40
N GLY A 88 -8.03 -12.11 -13.58
CA GLY A 88 -8.22 -10.69 -13.95
C GLY A 88 -9.67 -10.23 -14.01
N TYR A 89 -10.58 -11.03 -14.56
CA TYR A 89 -12.01 -10.66 -14.64
C TYR A 89 -12.64 -10.45 -13.27
N ALA A 90 -12.40 -11.35 -12.32
CA ALA A 90 -12.96 -11.25 -10.98
C ALA A 90 -12.25 -10.21 -10.11
N ALA A 91 -11.00 -9.83 -10.42
CA ALA A 91 -10.28 -8.73 -9.77
C ALA A 91 -10.78 -7.34 -10.20
N LEU A 92 -11.36 -7.19 -11.39
CA LEU A 92 -11.77 -5.90 -11.95
C LEU A 92 -12.61 -5.04 -10.99
N PRO A 93 -13.62 -5.54 -10.26
CA PRO A 93 -14.38 -4.72 -9.32
C PRO A 93 -13.53 -4.12 -8.19
N VAL A 94 -12.47 -4.81 -7.75
CA VAL A 94 -11.54 -4.29 -6.74
C VAL A 94 -10.69 -3.17 -7.33
N MET A 95 -10.16 -3.36 -8.55
CA MET A 95 -9.37 -2.35 -9.27
C MET A 95 -10.18 -1.09 -9.58
N GLU A 96 -11.45 -1.21 -9.95
CA GLU A 96 -12.35 -0.06 -10.06
C GLU A 96 -12.57 0.65 -8.72
N GLY A 97 -12.65 -0.10 -7.62
CA GLY A 97 -12.72 0.47 -6.28
C GLY A 97 -11.47 1.29 -5.96
N LYS A 98 -10.29 0.80 -6.33
CA LYS A 98 -9.04 1.51 -6.17
C LYS A 98 -8.95 2.75 -7.06
N ALA A 99 -9.40 2.66 -8.32
CA ALA A 99 -9.51 3.81 -9.21
C ALA A 99 -10.42 4.91 -8.65
N LEU A 100 -11.55 4.51 -8.05
CA LEU A 100 -12.46 5.41 -7.34
C LEU A 100 -11.75 6.13 -6.19
N LEU A 101 -10.94 5.44 -5.39
CA LEU A 101 -10.16 6.04 -4.29
C LEU A 101 -9.11 7.02 -4.82
N PHE A 102 -8.35 6.67 -5.86
CA PHE A 102 -7.42 7.60 -6.53
C PHE A 102 -8.13 8.88 -6.97
N LYS A 103 -9.30 8.75 -7.61
CA LYS A 103 -10.06 9.91 -8.08
C LYS A 103 -10.58 10.76 -6.94
N LYS A 104 -11.21 10.15 -5.94
CA LYS A 104 -11.89 10.87 -4.85
C LYS A 104 -10.93 11.49 -3.85
N LEU A 105 -9.81 10.82 -3.55
CA LEU A 105 -8.87 11.25 -2.52
C LEU A 105 -7.75 12.13 -3.06
N ALA A 106 -7.31 11.91 -4.30
CA ALA A 106 -6.15 12.58 -4.89
C ALA A 106 -6.40 13.24 -6.26
N GLY A 107 -7.61 13.17 -6.81
CA GLY A 107 -7.94 13.74 -8.12
C GLY A 107 -7.27 13.05 -9.31
N ILE A 108 -6.69 11.88 -9.11
CA ILE A 108 -5.97 11.11 -10.13
C ILE A 108 -6.95 10.28 -10.96
N ASP A 109 -6.77 10.27 -12.26
CA ASP A 109 -7.47 9.39 -13.20
C ASP A 109 -6.73 8.05 -13.26
N ALA A 110 -7.34 6.97 -12.76
CA ALA A 110 -6.71 5.67 -12.70
C ALA A 110 -7.50 4.64 -13.53
N PHE A 111 -6.79 3.82 -14.31
CA PHE A 111 -7.38 2.83 -15.19
C PHE A 111 -7.01 1.41 -14.76
N PRO A 112 -7.99 0.52 -14.51
CA PRO A 112 -7.75 -0.90 -14.32
C PRO A 112 -7.17 -1.54 -15.57
N ILE A 113 -6.05 -2.26 -15.41
CA ILE A 113 -5.41 -3.09 -16.42
C ILE A 113 -5.29 -4.49 -15.79
N CYS A 114 -6.28 -5.31 -16.02
CA CYS A 114 -6.38 -6.65 -15.46
C CYS A 114 -5.94 -7.68 -16.49
N PHE A 115 -4.87 -8.41 -16.19
CA PHE A 115 -4.41 -9.53 -17.01
C PHE A 115 -5.08 -10.81 -16.54
N GLU A 116 -5.39 -11.71 -17.49
CA GLU A 116 -6.04 -13.00 -17.18
C GLU A 116 -5.10 -13.93 -16.41
N SER A 117 -3.80 -13.86 -16.69
CA SER A 117 -2.78 -14.65 -16.03
C SER A 117 -1.41 -13.97 -16.11
N PHE A 118 -0.53 -14.30 -15.17
CA PHE A 118 0.86 -13.93 -15.26
C PHE A 118 1.60 -14.86 -16.23
N HIS A 119 2.32 -14.29 -17.20
CA HIS A 119 3.10 -15.01 -18.21
C HIS A 119 4.46 -14.33 -18.43
N THR A 120 5.33 -14.93 -19.26
CA THR A 120 6.72 -14.48 -19.43
C THR A 120 6.84 -13.04 -19.95
N GLU A 121 5.92 -12.63 -20.80
CA GLU A 121 5.90 -11.31 -21.45
C GLU A 121 5.25 -10.21 -20.59
N PHE A 122 4.70 -10.53 -19.44
CA PHE A 122 3.93 -9.61 -18.60
C PHE A 122 4.69 -8.30 -18.30
N VAL A 123 5.99 -8.40 -17.99
CA VAL A 123 6.84 -7.21 -17.71
C VAL A 123 6.92 -6.30 -18.95
N ASP A 124 7.10 -6.88 -20.12
CA ASP A 124 7.23 -6.11 -21.36
C ASP A 124 5.90 -5.50 -21.81
N GLU A 125 4.79 -6.20 -21.58
CA GLU A 125 3.46 -5.65 -21.82
C GLU A 125 3.17 -4.45 -20.92
N VAL A 126 3.52 -4.54 -19.62
CA VAL A 126 3.39 -3.40 -18.71
C VAL A 126 4.30 -2.24 -19.11
N LYS A 127 5.53 -2.50 -19.57
CA LYS A 127 6.40 -1.45 -20.13
C LYS A 127 5.81 -0.80 -21.37
N ASN A 128 5.18 -1.57 -22.24
CA ASN A 128 4.61 -1.08 -23.50
C ASN A 128 3.40 -0.15 -23.31
N ILE A 129 2.65 -0.25 -22.21
CA ILE A 129 1.57 0.69 -21.88
C ILE A 129 2.06 1.96 -21.16
N ALA A 130 3.29 1.99 -20.65
CA ALA A 130 3.85 3.10 -19.88
C ALA A 130 3.81 4.48 -20.59
N PRO A 131 3.86 4.61 -21.92
CA PRO A 131 3.73 5.91 -22.60
C PRO A 131 2.46 6.68 -22.24
N VAL A 132 1.35 6.00 -21.95
CA VAL A 132 0.05 6.61 -21.63
C VAL A 132 0.01 7.14 -20.19
N PHE A 133 0.69 6.48 -19.26
CA PHE A 133 0.53 6.69 -17.83
C PHE A 133 1.67 7.49 -17.21
N GLY A 134 1.35 8.32 -16.23
CA GLY A 134 2.31 9.01 -15.38
C GLY A 134 2.87 8.14 -14.26
N GLY A 135 2.24 6.99 -13.98
CA GLY A 135 2.69 6.01 -13.01
C GLY A 135 1.94 4.68 -13.11
N ILE A 136 2.45 3.65 -12.45
CA ILE A 136 1.88 2.30 -12.40
C ILE A 136 1.75 1.88 -10.93
N ALA A 137 0.53 1.56 -10.52
CA ALA A 137 0.21 0.90 -9.26
C ALA A 137 0.03 -0.59 -9.50
N LEU A 138 0.92 -1.41 -8.96
CA LEU A 138 0.78 -2.86 -8.95
C LEU A 138 -0.11 -3.26 -7.77
N GLU A 139 -1.05 -4.18 -7.98
CA GLU A 139 -2.08 -4.54 -6.99
C GLU A 139 -2.45 -6.01 -7.05
N ASP A 140 -2.70 -6.61 -5.87
CA ASP A 140 -3.25 -7.97 -5.73
C ASP A 140 -2.45 -9.05 -6.49
N ILE A 141 -1.11 -8.90 -6.55
CA ILE A 141 -0.20 -9.84 -7.18
C ILE A 141 0.50 -10.69 -6.11
N ALA A 142 0.45 -12.01 -6.26
CA ALA A 142 0.98 -12.94 -5.28
C ALA A 142 2.51 -12.86 -5.14
N ALA A 143 3.01 -12.91 -3.89
CA ALA A 143 4.43 -13.11 -3.61
C ALA A 143 4.85 -14.56 -3.96
N PRO A 144 6.08 -14.80 -4.49
CA PRO A 144 7.16 -13.82 -4.67
C PRO A 144 7.11 -13.00 -5.98
N LYS A 145 6.22 -13.31 -6.91
CA LYS A 145 6.16 -12.66 -8.25
C LYS A 145 6.01 -11.15 -8.17
N CYS A 146 5.24 -10.64 -7.20
CA CYS A 146 5.06 -9.20 -7.02
C CYS A 146 6.38 -8.45 -6.79
N PHE A 147 7.34 -9.07 -6.11
CA PHE A 147 8.67 -8.48 -5.89
C PHE A 147 9.48 -8.44 -7.18
N GLU A 148 9.52 -9.57 -7.90
CA GLU A 148 10.25 -9.70 -9.17
C GLU A 148 9.71 -8.74 -10.23
N LEU A 149 8.38 -8.61 -10.30
CA LEU A 149 7.72 -7.70 -11.21
C LEU A 149 8.03 -6.24 -10.87
N GLU A 150 7.91 -5.85 -9.61
CA GLU A 150 8.22 -4.50 -9.18
C GLU A 150 9.69 -4.15 -9.47
N ASP A 151 10.62 -5.05 -9.13
CA ASP A 151 12.06 -4.88 -9.42
C ASP A 151 12.31 -4.71 -10.93
N ALA A 152 11.69 -5.53 -11.78
CA ALA A 152 11.86 -5.49 -13.24
C ALA A 152 11.25 -4.23 -13.90
N LEU A 153 10.31 -3.59 -13.23
CA LEU A 153 9.66 -2.36 -13.68
C LEU A 153 10.30 -1.09 -13.09
N GLN A 154 11.26 -1.22 -12.16
CA GLN A 154 12.03 -0.04 -11.73
C GLN A 154 12.87 0.51 -12.90
N GLY A 155 13.02 1.82 -12.95
CA GLY A 155 13.83 2.46 -13.99
C GLY A 155 13.17 2.63 -15.36
N ILE A 156 11.89 2.27 -15.53
CA ILE A 156 11.16 2.54 -16.80
C ILE A 156 10.85 4.03 -17.03
N GLY A 157 11.26 4.86 -16.08
CA GLY A 157 11.17 6.31 -16.18
C GLY A 157 9.84 6.91 -15.72
N ILE A 158 8.96 6.14 -15.13
CA ILE A 158 7.75 6.60 -14.43
C ILE A 158 7.65 5.91 -13.06
N PRO A 159 6.93 6.49 -12.07
CA PRO A 159 6.67 5.88 -10.79
C PRO A 159 6.03 4.50 -10.92
N VAL A 160 6.62 3.48 -10.28
CA VAL A 160 6.03 2.15 -10.12
C VAL A 160 6.05 1.78 -8.64
N MET A 161 4.94 1.29 -8.11
CA MET A 161 4.85 0.86 -6.71
C MET A 161 3.82 -0.26 -6.56
N HIS A 162 4.20 -1.32 -5.86
CA HIS A 162 3.28 -2.36 -5.41
C HIS A 162 2.67 -1.95 -4.06
N ASP A 163 1.37 -1.68 -4.05
CA ASP A 163 0.73 -1.04 -2.91
C ASP A 163 0.59 -1.97 -1.70
N ASP A 164 0.27 -3.24 -1.91
CA ASP A 164 0.21 -4.25 -0.82
C ASP A 164 1.53 -4.35 -0.05
N GLN A 165 2.65 -4.05 -0.70
CA GLN A 165 3.95 -3.96 -0.05
C GLN A 165 4.12 -2.60 0.65
N HIS A 166 4.26 -1.57 -0.14
CA HIS A 166 4.77 -0.27 0.31
C HIS A 166 3.70 0.60 0.94
N GLY A 167 2.45 0.58 0.42
CA GLY A 167 1.35 1.31 1.01
C GLY A 167 1.07 0.84 2.44
N THR A 168 1.05 -0.48 2.63
CA THR A 168 0.88 -1.09 3.95
C THR A 168 2.04 -0.75 4.88
N ALA A 169 3.29 -0.87 4.43
CA ALA A 169 4.48 -0.57 5.24
C ALA A 169 4.52 0.89 5.70
N VAL A 170 4.19 1.83 4.81
CA VAL A 170 4.10 3.28 5.10
C VAL A 170 3.09 3.57 6.21
N VAL A 171 1.89 2.99 6.10
CA VAL A 171 0.83 3.23 7.11
C VAL A 171 1.16 2.56 8.44
N VAL A 172 1.78 1.37 8.42
CA VAL A 172 2.25 0.68 9.62
C VAL A 172 3.33 1.48 10.34
N LEU A 173 4.32 2.02 9.61
CA LEU A 173 5.34 2.89 10.20
C LEU A 173 4.72 4.13 10.83
N ALA A 174 3.79 4.80 10.13
CA ALA A 174 3.08 5.97 10.66
C ALA A 174 2.29 5.65 11.94
N ALA A 175 1.58 4.52 11.95
CA ALA A 175 0.84 4.04 13.12
C ALA A 175 1.77 3.73 14.28
N LEU A 176 2.89 3.09 14.02
CA LEU A 176 3.86 2.69 15.04
C LEU A 176 4.53 3.90 15.68
N LEU A 177 4.93 4.91 14.89
CA LEU A 177 5.48 6.17 15.41
C LEU A 177 4.52 6.84 16.40
N ASN A 178 3.23 6.90 16.07
CA ASN A 178 2.24 7.47 16.96
C ASN A 178 1.88 6.55 18.14
N ALA A 179 1.89 5.24 17.96
CA ALA A 179 1.73 4.29 19.06
C ALA A 179 2.87 4.43 20.09
N CYS A 180 4.11 4.63 19.63
CA CYS A 180 5.26 4.92 20.48
C CYS A 180 5.07 6.22 21.28
N ARG A 181 4.59 7.30 20.65
CA ARG A 181 4.27 8.57 21.32
C ARG A 181 3.23 8.39 22.44
N VAL A 182 2.22 7.53 22.23
CA VAL A 182 1.16 7.26 23.22
C VAL A 182 1.65 6.37 24.35
N THR A 183 2.40 5.32 24.05
CA THR A 183 2.92 4.34 25.04
C THR A 183 4.21 4.78 25.72
N LYS A 184 4.83 5.88 25.23
CA LYS A 184 6.14 6.38 25.65
C LYS A 184 7.28 5.36 25.47
N LYS A 185 7.13 4.42 24.55
CA LYS A 185 8.19 3.52 24.13
C LYS A 185 9.10 4.24 23.12
N ARG A 186 10.40 3.99 23.21
CA ARG A 186 11.35 4.48 22.20
C ARG A 186 11.31 3.55 21.01
N PHE A 187 11.27 4.11 19.81
CA PHE A 187 11.16 3.34 18.57
C PHE A 187 12.35 2.38 18.38
N GLU A 188 13.55 2.85 18.70
CA GLU A 188 14.81 2.11 18.55
C GLU A 188 14.94 0.93 19.54
N ASP A 189 14.17 0.93 20.64
CA ASP A 189 14.22 -0.12 21.65
C ASP A 189 13.19 -1.24 21.41
N LEU A 190 12.34 -1.12 20.41
CA LEU A 190 11.24 -2.05 20.16
C LEU A 190 11.71 -3.43 19.71
N ASN A 191 11.13 -4.46 20.32
CA ASN A 191 11.14 -5.84 19.87
C ASN A 191 9.82 -6.13 19.16
N ILE A 192 9.87 -6.39 17.86
CA ILE A 192 8.70 -6.50 16.99
C ILE A 192 8.58 -7.92 16.47
N VAL A 193 7.36 -8.45 16.49
CA VAL A 193 7.00 -9.69 15.80
C VAL A 193 6.10 -9.38 14.62
N VAL A 194 6.49 -9.84 13.42
CA VAL A 194 5.69 -9.77 12.20
C VAL A 194 5.15 -11.17 11.91
N CYS A 195 3.84 -11.33 12.02
CA CYS A 195 3.14 -12.57 11.72
C CYS A 195 2.67 -12.56 10.25
N GLY A 196 3.43 -13.23 9.39
CA GLY A 196 3.24 -13.27 7.94
C GLY A 196 4.46 -12.79 7.17
N ALA A 197 5.01 -13.64 6.30
CA ALA A 197 6.20 -13.37 5.47
C ALA A 197 5.83 -13.22 3.97
N GLY A 198 4.64 -12.68 3.70
CA GLY A 198 4.18 -12.34 2.34
C GLY A 198 4.62 -10.93 1.93
N ALA A 199 3.95 -10.37 0.91
CA ALA A 199 4.26 -9.05 0.36
C ALA A 199 4.32 -7.95 1.42
N ALA A 200 3.26 -7.79 2.21
CA ALA A 200 3.20 -6.79 3.27
C ALA A 200 4.23 -7.05 4.38
N GLY A 201 4.35 -8.31 4.85
CA GLY A 201 5.28 -8.65 5.93
C GLY A 201 6.74 -8.40 5.56
N PHE A 202 7.13 -8.70 4.33
CA PHE A 202 8.47 -8.40 3.82
C PHE A 202 8.73 -6.90 3.77
N ALA A 203 7.81 -6.12 3.20
CA ALA A 203 7.97 -4.68 3.08
C ALA A 203 7.98 -3.95 4.44
N ILE A 204 7.12 -4.36 5.38
CA ILE A 204 7.12 -3.85 6.76
C ILE A 204 8.46 -4.17 7.43
N THR A 205 8.94 -5.40 7.30
CA THR A 205 10.22 -5.82 7.87
C THR A 205 11.37 -4.99 7.32
N ARG A 206 11.46 -4.82 6.01
CA ARG A 206 12.48 -3.99 5.37
C ARG A 206 12.46 -2.55 5.90
N MET A 207 11.28 -1.94 5.94
CA MET A 207 11.13 -0.54 6.37
C MET A 207 11.51 -0.34 7.84
N LEU A 208 11.09 -1.24 8.74
CA LEU A 208 11.36 -1.13 10.18
C LEU A 208 12.77 -1.57 10.57
N SER A 209 13.43 -2.41 9.76
CA SER A 209 14.84 -2.81 9.94
C SER A 209 15.83 -1.98 9.11
N CYS A 210 15.36 -1.03 8.30
CA CYS A 210 16.16 -0.26 7.34
C CYS A 210 16.90 -1.14 6.30
N ILE A 211 16.40 -2.32 5.99
CA ILE A 211 17.03 -3.22 5.02
C ILE A 211 16.92 -2.65 3.62
N GLY A 212 18.06 -2.29 3.03
CA GLY A 212 18.14 -1.66 1.72
C GLY A 212 17.74 -0.18 1.68
N TYR A 213 17.57 0.46 2.84
CA TYR A 213 17.37 1.91 2.97
C TYR A 213 18.70 2.60 3.32
N ASP A 214 18.84 3.88 2.94
CA ASP A 214 19.96 4.70 3.43
C ASP A 214 19.88 4.80 4.97
N PRO A 215 20.95 4.47 5.72
CA PRO A 215 20.99 4.56 7.18
C PRO A 215 20.67 5.96 7.73
N ASN A 216 20.89 7.02 6.95
CA ASN A 216 20.57 8.39 7.35
C ASN A 216 19.09 8.72 7.19
N LEU A 217 18.35 7.90 6.46
CA LEU A 217 16.95 8.11 6.12
C LEU A 217 16.00 7.50 7.14
N CYS A 218 16.37 6.41 7.77
CA CYS A 218 15.46 5.66 8.62
C CYS A 218 16.08 5.27 9.96
N SER A 219 15.24 5.21 11.01
CA SER A 219 15.61 4.66 12.31
C SER A 219 15.28 3.17 12.34
N ARG A 220 16.26 2.36 12.75
CA ARG A 220 16.08 0.91 12.90
C ARG A 220 15.52 0.58 14.29
N VAL A 221 14.57 -0.34 14.38
CA VAL A 221 14.15 -0.92 15.65
C VAL A 221 15.18 -1.89 16.23
N ASN A 222 15.10 -2.23 17.52
CA ASN A 222 16.06 -3.11 18.19
C ASN A 222 16.11 -4.50 17.54
N ASN A 223 14.96 -5.16 17.41
CA ASN A 223 14.90 -6.50 16.86
C ASN A 223 13.55 -6.75 16.18
N ILE A 224 13.57 -7.50 15.08
CA ILE A 224 12.38 -8.02 14.43
C ILE A 224 12.48 -9.54 14.34
N ILE A 225 11.38 -10.20 14.66
CA ILE A 225 11.20 -11.64 14.41
C ILE A 225 10.04 -11.78 13.43
N VAL A 226 10.27 -12.48 12.32
CA VAL A 226 9.22 -12.75 11.33
C VAL A 226 8.81 -14.21 11.44
N CYS A 227 7.50 -14.45 11.45
CA CYS A 227 6.93 -15.80 11.45
C CYS A 227 6.17 -16.07 10.15
N ASP A 228 6.28 -17.29 9.67
CA ASP A 228 5.42 -17.82 8.62
C ASP A 228 4.70 -19.10 9.09
N THR A 229 4.10 -19.86 8.17
CA THR A 229 3.37 -21.11 8.48
C THR A 229 4.21 -22.20 9.15
N LYS A 230 5.56 -22.09 9.10
CA LYS A 230 6.50 -23.02 9.75
C LYS A 230 7.08 -22.46 11.06
N GLY A 231 6.58 -21.32 11.58
CA GLY A 231 7.07 -20.64 12.77
C GLY A 231 8.11 -19.57 12.47
N ILE A 232 9.01 -19.34 13.42
CA ILE A 232 10.03 -18.28 13.36
C ILE A 232 10.98 -18.50 12.18
N ILE A 233 11.25 -17.46 11.40
CA ILE A 233 12.27 -17.45 10.36
C ILE A 233 13.63 -17.16 11.01
N HIS A 234 14.60 -18.05 10.80
CA HIS A 234 15.95 -17.95 11.35
C HIS A 234 16.98 -18.56 10.40
N ARG A 235 18.25 -18.16 10.50
CA ARG A 235 19.33 -18.53 9.57
C ARG A 235 19.54 -20.04 9.37
N GLN A 236 19.33 -20.83 10.43
CA GLN A 236 19.55 -22.27 10.41
C GLN A 236 18.32 -23.07 9.94
N ARG A 237 17.26 -22.39 9.44
CA ARG A 237 16.03 -23.04 9.01
C ARG A 237 16.19 -23.65 7.62
N ASP A 238 15.83 -24.92 7.49
CA ASP A 238 15.89 -25.64 6.22
C ASP A 238 14.99 -25.06 5.14
N GLY A 239 15.44 -25.12 3.89
CA GLY A 239 14.66 -24.74 2.72
C GLY A 239 14.50 -23.23 2.49
N LEU A 240 15.21 -22.37 3.21
CA LEU A 240 15.16 -20.91 3.00
C LEU A 240 15.69 -20.49 1.63
N TYR A 241 16.68 -21.19 1.11
CA TYR A 241 17.30 -20.87 -0.19
C TYR A 241 16.32 -20.95 -1.37
N ALA A 242 15.22 -21.69 -1.23
CA ALA A 242 14.17 -21.77 -2.23
C ALA A 242 13.35 -20.47 -2.35
N ASN A 243 13.49 -19.53 -1.40
CA ASN A 243 12.79 -18.25 -1.42
C ASN A 243 13.75 -17.12 -1.02
N LYS A 244 14.27 -16.41 -2.00
CA LYS A 244 15.22 -15.28 -1.86
C LYS A 244 14.79 -14.28 -0.78
N TYR A 245 13.51 -13.97 -0.71
CA TYR A 245 12.99 -12.93 0.21
C TYR A 245 12.94 -13.43 1.66
N LYS A 246 12.59 -14.70 1.89
CA LYS A 246 12.66 -15.30 3.22
C LYS A 246 14.13 -15.48 3.67
N PHE A 247 15.02 -15.75 2.73
CA PHE A 247 16.45 -15.78 3.00
C PHE A 247 16.96 -14.42 3.48
N ILE A 248 16.60 -13.34 2.80
CA ILE A 248 16.94 -11.97 3.24
C ILE A 248 16.40 -11.70 4.66
N ILE A 249 15.14 -12.07 4.95
CA ILE A 249 14.57 -11.94 6.30
C ILE A 249 15.42 -12.69 7.33
N ALA A 250 15.81 -13.92 7.04
CA ALA A 250 16.58 -14.75 7.97
C ALA A 250 17.99 -14.19 8.25
N GLU A 251 18.62 -13.56 7.25
CA GLU A 251 19.94 -12.94 7.40
C GLU A 251 19.92 -11.62 8.16
N GLU A 252 18.90 -10.81 7.94
CA GLU A 252 18.86 -9.41 8.39
C GLU A 252 18.04 -9.18 9.68
N THR A 253 17.27 -10.20 10.12
CA THR A 253 16.39 -10.10 11.28
C THR A 253 16.71 -11.17 12.33
N ASN A 254 15.85 -11.26 13.36
CA ASN A 254 16.00 -12.28 14.42
C ASN A 254 17.41 -12.29 15.02
N ARG A 255 17.87 -11.13 15.47
CA ARG A 255 19.23 -10.86 15.96
C ARG A 255 19.72 -11.89 16.98
N TYR A 256 18.81 -12.46 17.78
CA TYR A 256 19.16 -13.37 18.87
C TYR A 256 19.01 -14.84 18.47
N GLY A 257 18.74 -15.15 17.21
CA GLY A 257 18.65 -16.52 16.69
C GLY A 257 17.50 -17.34 17.32
N ARG A 258 16.40 -16.70 17.74
CA ARG A 258 15.25 -17.39 18.33
C ARG A 258 14.64 -18.35 17.31
N THR A 259 14.22 -19.50 17.81
CA THR A 259 13.50 -20.55 17.06
C THR A 259 12.17 -20.85 17.74
N GLY A 260 11.27 -21.56 17.08
CA GLY A 260 9.99 -21.97 17.66
C GLY A 260 8.78 -21.47 16.89
N THR A 261 7.66 -21.38 17.58
CA THR A 261 6.34 -21.02 17.05
C THR A 261 6.09 -19.52 17.09
N LEU A 262 4.92 -19.09 16.58
CA LEU A 262 4.43 -17.72 16.75
C LEU A 262 4.27 -17.35 18.23
N ALA A 263 3.79 -18.28 19.08
CA ALA A 263 3.64 -18.04 20.50
C ALA A 263 5.00 -17.75 21.17
N ASP A 264 6.01 -18.57 20.88
CA ASP A 264 7.36 -18.35 21.39
C ASP A 264 7.94 -17.00 20.95
N SER A 265 7.65 -16.55 19.73
CA SER A 265 8.13 -15.26 19.23
C SER A 265 7.55 -14.05 20.00
N LEU A 266 6.30 -14.15 20.46
CA LEU A 266 5.58 -13.06 21.13
C LEU A 266 5.98 -12.87 22.59
N GLU A 267 6.63 -13.86 23.23
CA GLU A 267 7.17 -13.68 24.58
C GLU A 267 8.17 -12.54 24.64
N GLY A 268 7.86 -11.52 25.44
CA GLY A 268 8.72 -10.34 25.60
C GLY A 268 8.76 -9.41 24.41
N ALA A 269 7.85 -9.55 23.44
CA ALA A 269 7.73 -8.60 22.33
C ALA A 269 6.97 -7.33 22.76
N ASP A 270 7.35 -6.18 22.19
CA ASP A 270 6.67 -4.90 22.40
C ASP A 270 5.54 -4.68 21.40
N VAL A 271 5.71 -5.20 20.20
CA VAL A 271 4.78 -4.99 19.07
C VAL A 271 4.51 -6.31 18.37
N CYS A 272 3.24 -6.56 18.09
CA CYS A 272 2.77 -7.62 17.20
C CYS A 272 2.11 -7.01 15.96
N ILE A 273 2.60 -7.36 14.77
CA ILE A 273 2.03 -6.93 13.48
C ILE A 273 1.58 -8.18 12.73
N GLY A 274 0.26 -8.38 12.63
CA GLY A 274 -0.35 -9.46 11.87
C GLY A 274 -0.66 -9.01 10.43
N VAL A 275 -0.16 -9.75 9.46
CA VAL A 275 -0.42 -9.62 8.02
C VAL A 275 -0.56 -11.02 7.40
N SER A 276 -1.33 -11.87 8.03
CA SER A 276 -1.37 -13.31 7.81
C SER A 276 -2.80 -13.81 7.57
N VAL A 277 -3.26 -14.71 8.43
CA VAL A 277 -4.58 -15.34 8.34
C VAL A 277 -5.42 -15.05 9.59
N PRO A 278 -6.75 -15.09 9.48
CA PRO A 278 -7.64 -14.83 10.61
C PRO A 278 -7.38 -15.70 11.84
N ALA A 279 -7.61 -15.12 13.03
CA ALA A 279 -7.70 -15.82 14.31
C ALA A 279 -6.46 -16.66 14.72
N ILE A 280 -5.26 -16.32 14.22
CA ILE A 280 -4.02 -17.03 14.55
C ILE A 280 -3.37 -16.54 15.84
N ILE A 281 -3.71 -15.33 16.29
CA ILE A 281 -3.19 -14.73 17.52
C ILE A 281 -4.21 -14.94 18.66
N THR A 282 -3.74 -15.48 19.76
CA THR A 282 -4.60 -15.75 20.94
C THR A 282 -4.43 -14.70 22.04
N PRO A 283 -5.42 -14.53 22.94
CA PRO A 283 -5.27 -13.67 24.12
C PRO A 283 -4.08 -14.05 25.03
N ALA A 284 -3.72 -15.34 25.09
CA ALA A 284 -2.57 -15.82 25.87
C ALA A 284 -1.26 -15.28 25.29
N MET A 285 -1.12 -15.27 23.97
CA MET A 285 0.04 -14.70 23.27
C MET A 285 0.19 -13.19 23.53
N ILE A 286 -0.91 -12.44 23.60
CA ILE A 286 -0.85 -11.00 23.94
C ILE A 286 -0.42 -10.79 25.39
N ARG A 287 -0.87 -11.65 26.32
CA ARG A 287 -0.47 -11.57 27.75
C ARG A 287 1.01 -11.90 27.97
N SER A 288 1.67 -12.67 27.09
CA SER A 288 3.10 -12.97 27.20
C SER A 288 4.01 -11.85 26.67
N MET A 289 3.45 -10.84 26.01
CA MET A 289 4.18 -9.68 25.52
C MET A 289 4.65 -8.76 26.65
N ASN A 290 5.55 -7.85 26.36
CA ASN A 290 6.02 -6.80 27.28
C ASN A 290 4.85 -5.90 27.73
N LYS A 291 5.09 -5.14 28.81
CA LYS A 291 4.15 -4.14 29.33
C LYS A 291 3.73 -3.16 28.21
N ASP A 292 2.44 -2.79 28.21
CA ASP A 292 1.82 -1.88 27.25
C ASP A 292 2.06 -2.31 25.78
N PRO A 293 1.66 -3.54 25.39
CA PRO A 293 1.92 -4.04 24.07
C PRO A 293 1.10 -3.31 22.99
N ILE A 294 1.69 -3.19 21.80
CA ILE A 294 1.06 -2.61 20.60
C ILE A 294 0.70 -3.78 19.67
N VAL A 295 -0.57 -3.86 19.24
CA VAL A 295 -1.07 -4.94 18.38
C VAL A 295 -1.72 -4.37 17.13
N PHE A 296 -1.18 -4.68 15.96
CA PHE A 296 -1.76 -4.37 14.67
C PHE A 296 -2.18 -5.68 13.99
N ALA A 297 -3.48 -5.93 13.88
CA ALA A 297 -4.05 -7.14 13.28
C ALA A 297 -4.75 -6.77 11.97
N LEU A 298 -4.06 -7.00 10.85
CA LEU A 298 -4.39 -6.39 9.54
C LEU A 298 -5.04 -7.38 8.56
N ALA A 299 -5.16 -8.67 8.90
CA ALA A 299 -5.85 -9.64 8.04
C ALA A 299 -7.30 -9.21 7.78
N HIS A 300 -7.75 -9.41 6.55
CA HIS A 300 -9.07 -8.99 6.09
C HIS A 300 -9.81 -10.17 5.42
N PRO A 301 -11.14 -10.34 5.63
CA PRO A 301 -12.09 -9.49 6.38
C PRO A 301 -12.07 -9.70 7.91
N MET A 302 -11.46 -10.78 8.39
CA MET A 302 -11.32 -11.08 9.80
C MET A 302 -9.84 -10.90 10.22
N PRO A 303 -9.56 -10.14 11.30
CA PRO A 303 -8.20 -9.92 11.77
C PRO A 303 -7.61 -11.18 12.45
N GLU A 304 -6.30 -11.19 12.66
CA GLU A 304 -5.58 -12.25 13.38
C GLU A 304 -6.03 -12.41 14.82
N ILE A 305 -6.52 -11.33 15.43
CA ILE A 305 -7.21 -11.29 16.72
C ILE A 305 -8.24 -10.16 16.70
N LEU A 306 -9.41 -10.38 17.28
CA LEU A 306 -10.40 -9.32 17.39
C LEU A 306 -9.91 -8.19 18.30
N PRO A 307 -10.12 -6.90 17.92
CA PRO A 307 -9.62 -5.76 18.71
C PRO A 307 -10.07 -5.77 20.17
N ASN A 308 -11.27 -6.26 20.47
CA ASN A 308 -11.75 -6.33 21.84
C ASN A 308 -11.00 -7.41 22.64
N ASP A 309 -10.72 -8.57 22.04
CA ASP A 309 -9.97 -9.65 22.69
C ASP A 309 -8.53 -9.23 22.97
N ALA A 310 -7.89 -8.52 22.03
CA ALA A 310 -6.56 -7.98 22.22
C ALA A 310 -6.51 -6.95 23.38
N ARG A 311 -7.51 -6.05 23.48
CA ARG A 311 -7.61 -5.10 24.59
C ARG A 311 -7.85 -5.79 25.94
N MET A 312 -8.76 -6.77 25.99
CA MET A 312 -9.00 -7.55 27.20
C MET A 312 -7.77 -8.37 27.63
N ALA A 313 -6.93 -8.74 26.68
CA ALA A 313 -5.66 -9.42 26.95
C ALA A 313 -4.54 -8.46 27.43
N GLY A 314 -4.76 -7.15 27.43
CA GLY A 314 -3.82 -6.15 27.95
C GLY A 314 -3.14 -5.27 26.89
N ALA A 315 -3.53 -5.36 25.59
CA ALA A 315 -2.97 -4.50 24.56
C ALA A 315 -3.28 -3.01 24.83
N ALA A 316 -2.24 -2.19 24.92
CA ALA A 316 -2.35 -0.76 25.17
C ALA A 316 -2.86 0.00 23.93
N ILE A 317 -2.40 -0.42 22.74
CA ILE A 317 -2.82 0.10 21.44
C ILE A 317 -3.24 -1.09 20.57
N VAL A 318 -4.40 -0.95 19.92
CA VAL A 318 -4.86 -1.92 18.93
C VAL A 318 -5.23 -1.19 17.67
N GLY A 319 -4.65 -1.62 16.53
CA GLY A 319 -5.01 -1.20 15.17
C GLY A 319 -5.48 -2.39 14.35
N THR A 320 -6.33 -2.15 13.35
CA THR A 320 -6.87 -3.20 12.48
C THR A 320 -7.14 -2.65 11.07
N GLY A 321 -7.18 -3.51 10.06
CA GLY A 321 -7.60 -3.15 8.71
C GLY A 321 -9.09 -2.78 8.59
N ARG A 322 -9.91 -3.17 9.56
CA ARG A 322 -11.37 -2.95 9.56
C ARG A 322 -11.73 -1.49 9.84
N ASN A 323 -12.74 -1.00 9.14
CA ASN A 323 -13.24 0.37 9.25
C ASN A 323 -14.27 0.59 10.37
N ASP A 324 -14.75 -0.48 10.98
CA ASP A 324 -15.72 -0.45 12.08
C ASP A 324 -15.07 -0.40 13.48
N TYR A 325 -13.73 -0.33 13.53
CA TYR A 325 -12.97 -0.17 14.76
C TYR A 325 -12.08 1.08 14.73
N PRO A 326 -11.72 1.64 15.91
CA PRO A 326 -10.70 2.68 16.00
C PRO A 326 -9.35 2.24 15.44
N ASN A 327 -8.52 3.20 15.03
CA ASN A 327 -7.17 2.97 14.48
C ASN A 327 -7.19 2.07 13.25
N GLN A 328 -8.03 2.41 12.26
CA GLN A 328 -8.01 1.72 10.99
C GLN A 328 -6.65 1.92 10.31
N ILE A 329 -5.89 0.84 10.15
CA ILE A 329 -4.64 0.79 9.40
C ILE A 329 -4.98 0.35 7.98
N ASN A 330 -5.06 1.32 7.06
CA ASN A 330 -5.48 1.09 5.69
C ASN A 330 -4.56 1.85 4.74
N TYR A 331 -4.00 1.16 3.77
CA TYR A 331 -3.10 1.72 2.76
C TYR A 331 -3.72 2.84 1.92
N ALA A 332 -5.07 2.95 1.89
CA ALA A 332 -5.75 4.12 1.31
C ALA A 332 -5.37 5.45 1.95
N LEU A 333 -4.75 5.45 3.14
CA LEU A 333 -4.12 6.64 3.74
C LEU A 333 -2.82 7.05 3.04
N ALA A 334 -2.15 6.15 2.32
CA ALA A 334 -0.81 6.38 1.75
C ALA A 334 -0.83 6.51 0.23
N PHE A 335 -1.30 5.47 -0.50
CA PHE A 335 -1.05 5.35 -1.93
C PHE A 335 -1.57 6.52 -2.76
N PRO A 336 -2.76 7.11 -2.51
CA PRO A 336 -3.23 8.19 -3.37
C PRO A 336 -2.36 9.44 -3.22
N GLY A 337 -1.91 9.73 -1.98
CA GLY A 337 -1.01 10.83 -1.70
C GLY A 337 0.39 10.63 -2.24
N ILE A 338 0.92 9.40 -2.17
CA ILE A 338 2.24 9.06 -2.72
C ILE A 338 2.24 9.28 -4.24
N PHE A 339 1.27 8.71 -4.96
CA PHE A 339 1.17 8.91 -6.41
C PHE A 339 0.85 10.36 -6.79
N ARG A 340 0.05 11.08 -6.00
CA ARG A 340 -0.21 12.51 -6.24
C ARG A 340 1.07 13.32 -6.14
N GLY A 341 1.85 13.12 -5.07
CA GLY A 341 3.13 13.80 -4.92
C GLY A 341 4.13 13.47 -6.02
N ALA A 342 4.18 12.21 -6.44
CA ALA A 342 5.05 11.77 -7.54
C ALA A 342 4.62 12.40 -8.89
N LEU A 343 3.30 12.44 -9.19
CA LEU A 343 2.78 13.05 -10.42
C LEU A 343 2.96 14.56 -10.44
N ASP A 344 2.83 15.25 -9.32
CA ASP A 344 2.96 16.72 -9.24
C ASP A 344 4.35 17.22 -9.67
N VAL A 345 5.37 16.38 -9.52
CA VAL A 345 6.75 16.68 -9.95
C VAL A 345 7.22 15.80 -11.10
N CYS A 346 6.30 15.10 -11.75
CA CYS A 346 6.58 14.16 -12.83
C CYS A 346 7.76 13.23 -12.50
N ALA A 347 7.74 12.64 -11.30
CA ALA A 347 8.82 11.81 -10.79
C ALA A 347 9.13 10.64 -11.73
N THR A 348 10.38 10.19 -11.72
CA THR A 348 10.86 9.06 -12.52
C THR A 348 10.69 7.72 -11.83
N ARG A 349 10.55 7.74 -10.50
CA ARG A 349 10.33 6.57 -9.63
C ARG A 349 9.72 6.99 -8.31
N ILE A 350 9.26 6.05 -7.51
CA ILE A 350 8.96 6.24 -6.08
C ILE A 350 10.16 5.73 -5.30
N SER A 351 10.92 6.66 -4.71
CA SER A 351 12.11 6.34 -3.93
C SER A 351 11.75 6.00 -2.47
N ASP A 352 12.73 5.48 -1.74
CA ASP A 352 12.55 5.15 -0.33
C ASP A 352 12.37 6.42 0.53
N GLU A 353 13.03 7.53 0.16
CA GLU A 353 12.83 8.85 0.76
C GLU A 353 11.36 9.29 0.67
N MET A 354 10.74 9.09 -0.48
CA MET A 354 9.34 9.43 -0.71
C MET A 354 8.39 8.59 0.17
N LYS A 355 8.69 7.29 0.35
CA LYS A 355 7.92 6.38 1.21
C LYS A 355 8.03 6.75 2.69
N VAL A 356 9.25 7.02 3.15
CA VAL A 356 9.50 7.44 4.54
C VAL A 356 8.88 8.80 4.81
N ALA A 357 9.00 9.77 3.90
CA ALA A 357 8.36 11.07 4.01
C ALA A 357 6.82 10.97 4.10
N ALA A 358 6.22 10.06 3.34
CA ALA A 358 4.79 9.77 3.42
C ALA A 358 4.38 9.25 4.81
N ALA A 359 5.16 8.33 5.39
CA ALA A 359 4.90 7.78 6.72
C ALA A 359 4.98 8.87 7.81
N HIS A 360 6.00 9.70 7.78
CA HIS A 360 6.14 10.83 8.72
C HIS A 360 5.01 11.85 8.55
N ALA A 361 4.65 12.20 7.31
CA ALA A 361 3.53 13.11 7.04
C ALA A 361 2.20 12.59 7.61
N LEU A 362 1.94 11.28 7.51
CA LEU A 362 0.77 10.63 8.11
C LEU A 362 0.82 10.66 9.64
N ALA A 363 1.95 10.34 10.24
CA ALA A 363 2.13 10.34 11.70
C ALA A 363 1.94 11.76 12.26
N ASP A 364 2.58 12.74 11.67
CA ASP A 364 2.57 14.13 12.12
C ASP A 364 1.26 14.87 11.83
N PHE A 365 0.42 14.33 10.94
CA PHE A 365 -0.93 14.83 10.73
C PHE A 365 -1.77 14.72 12.00
N VAL A 366 -1.53 13.72 12.83
CA VAL A 366 -2.21 13.53 14.12
C VAL A 366 -1.42 14.24 15.22
N LYS A 367 -1.66 15.54 15.42
CA LYS A 367 -0.91 16.37 16.37
C LYS A 367 -0.94 15.90 17.83
N ARG A 368 -2.00 15.23 18.25
CA ARG A 368 -2.19 14.67 19.61
C ARG A 368 -2.71 13.23 19.50
N PRO A 369 -1.83 12.25 19.28
CA PRO A 369 -2.24 10.86 19.19
C PRO A 369 -2.75 10.35 20.57
N ARG A 370 -3.73 9.45 20.52
CA ARG A 370 -4.35 8.80 21.68
C ARG A 370 -4.52 7.32 21.39
N LYS A 371 -4.83 6.51 22.42
CA LYS A 371 -5.01 5.08 22.29
C LYS A 371 -6.00 4.65 21.20
N ASP A 372 -7.01 5.46 20.96
CA ASP A 372 -8.08 5.28 19.97
C ASP A 372 -7.90 6.08 18.67
N ARG A 373 -6.80 6.87 18.56
CA ARG A 373 -6.54 7.73 17.40
C ARG A 373 -5.04 7.93 17.16
N ILE A 374 -4.40 6.93 16.56
CA ILE A 374 -2.99 6.97 16.14
C ILE A 374 -2.81 7.32 14.66
N LEU A 375 -3.85 7.23 13.85
CA LEU A 375 -3.87 7.60 12.44
C LEU A 375 -5.01 8.58 12.14
N PRO A 376 -4.91 9.35 11.03
CA PRO A 376 -6.01 10.17 10.57
C PRO A 376 -7.13 9.32 9.97
N GLN A 377 -8.30 9.91 9.79
CA GLN A 377 -9.40 9.26 9.05
C GLN A 377 -9.13 9.25 7.55
N VAL A 378 -9.39 8.13 6.88
CA VAL A 378 -9.14 7.92 5.43
C VAL A 378 -9.82 8.98 4.56
N LEU A 379 -11.06 9.34 4.87
CA LEU A 379 -11.85 10.29 4.07
C LEU A 379 -11.54 11.77 4.35
N ASN A 380 -10.55 12.09 5.18
CA ASN A 380 -10.15 13.47 5.40
C ASN A 380 -9.30 13.98 4.21
N PRO A 381 -9.80 14.94 3.40
CA PRO A 381 -9.12 15.37 2.17
C PRO A 381 -7.76 16.04 2.42
N ASN A 382 -7.52 16.57 3.61
CA ASN A 382 -6.26 17.24 3.94
C ASN A 382 -5.13 16.23 4.22
N VAL A 383 -5.44 14.98 4.50
CA VAL A 383 -4.44 13.92 4.66
C VAL A 383 -3.66 13.73 3.36
N MET A 384 -4.39 13.55 2.24
CA MET A 384 -3.77 13.35 0.94
C MET A 384 -2.91 14.54 0.51
N LYS A 385 -3.36 15.77 0.80
CA LYS A 385 -2.56 16.98 0.53
C LYS A 385 -1.25 17.02 1.33
N SER A 386 -1.32 16.61 2.60
CA SER A 386 -0.12 16.54 3.46
C SER A 386 0.88 15.49 2.96
N VAL A 387 0.39 14.30 2.63
CA VAL A 387 1.23 13.22 2.10
C VAL A 387 1.83 13.61 0.75
N ALA A 388 1.01 14.12 -0.18
CA ALA A 388 1.47 14.52 -1.51
C ALA A 388 2.57 15.58 -1.45
N ARG A 389 2.41 16.59 -0.59
CA ARG A 389 3.43 17.63 -0.40
C ARG A 389 4.76 17.04 0.09
N ALA A 390 4.73 16.21 1.14
CA ALA A 390 5.94 15.60 1.68
C ALA A 390 6.64 14.70 0.66
N VAL A 391 5.86 13.95 -0.12
CA VAL A 391 6.38 13.09 -1.19
C VAL A 391 6.99 13.92 -2.32
N SER A 392 6.34 15.01 -2.75
CA SER A 392 6.90 15.92 -3.78
C SER A 392 8.22 16.53 -3.32
N GLU A 393 8.28 17.03 -2.09
CA GLU A 393 9.50 17.59 -1.50
C GLU A 393 10.62 16.54 -1.46
N ALA A 394 10.32 15.32 -1.02
CA ALA A 394 11.28 14.21 -1.01
C ALA A 394 11.72 13.81 -2.43
N ALA A 395 10.83 13.80 -3.41
CA ALA A 395 11.17 13.49 -4.80
C ALA A 395 12.13 14.53 -5.41
N VAL A 396 11.95 15.80 -5.09
CA VAL A 396 12.86 16.87 -5.52
C VAL A 396 14.23 16.71 -4.87
N THR A 397 14.26 16.48 -3.55
CA THR A 397 15.51 16.36 -2.78
C THR A 397 16.31 15.11 -3.19
N SER A 398 15.63 13.98 -3.47
CA SER A 398 16.27 12.73 -3.92
C SER A 398 16.59 12.68 -5.42
N GLY A 399 16.35 13.78 -6.15
CA GLY A 399 16.66 13.85 -7.59
C GLY A 399 15.73 13.00 -8.47
N CYS A 400 14.56 12.61 -7.95
CA CYS A 400 13.58 11.84 -8.72
C CYS A 400 12.64 12.70 -9.56
N ALA A 401 12.51 14.01 -9.26
CA ALA A 401 11.67 14.94 -9.99
C ALA A 401 12.23 15.26 -11.38
N ARG A 402 11.34 15.42 -12.36
CA ARG A 402 11.71 15.94 -13.70
C ARG A 402 11.67 17.46 -13.75
N LYS A 403 12.58 18.04 -14.52
CA LYS A 403 12.47 19.42 -14.99
C LYS A 403 11.65 19.37 -16.30
N ILE A 404 10.40 19.83 -16.29
CA ILE A 404 9.51 19.91 -17.45
C ILE A 404 9.21 21.37 -17.77
#